data_10f3c91913fed5ca382eb5d48b7a9012
#
_entry.id   10f3c91913fed5ca382eb5d48b7a9012
#
_cell.length_a   1.000
_cell.length_b   1.000
_cell.length_c   1.000
_cell.angle_alpha   90.00
_cell.angle_beta   90.00
_cell.angle_gamma   90.00
#
_symmetry.space_group_name_H-M   'P 1'
#
loop_
_entity.id
_entity.type
_entity.pdbx_description
1 polymer ?
#
loop_
_entity_poly.entity_id
_entity_poly.type
_entity_poly.pdbx_seq_one_letter_code
_entity_poly.pdbx_strand_id
1 'polypeptide(L)'
;MLKKYIYIFLISMIPLIELRGAVPVSQVMGLPIVPSFIVCIIANMLPVPIIYLFARKVLIWGADKPIIGWFFSFCLEKGEKGGKKLQAKAGRGLFVALLLFVGIPLPGTGAWTGTLAASILDMDFKSTVAAVMLGVLLAGMIMMIVSLAGVSIFL
;
A
#
# COMPACT_ATOMS: atom_id res chain seq x y z
N MET A 1 25.65 0.85 -10.54
CA MET A 1 24.26 1.10 -11.01
C MET A 1 23.31 0.02 -10.50
N LEU A 2 23.48 -1.27 -10.88
CA LEU A 2 22.56 -2.36 -10.50
C LEU A 2 22.33 -2.48 -8.98
N LYS A 3 23.38 -2.41 -8.17
CA LYS A 3 23.29 -2.47 -6.69
C LYS A 3 22.36 -1.38 -6.11
N LYS A 4 22.37 -0.17 -6.67
CA LYS A 4 21.51 0.93 -6.24
C LYS A 4 20.04 0.64 -6.55
N TYR A 5 19.73 0.07 -7.72
CA TYR A 5 18.36 -0.34 -8.07
C TYR A 5 17.84 -1.48 -7.18
N ILE A 6 18.68 -2.46 -6.87
CA ILE A 6 18.32 -3.52 -5.91
C ILE A 6 18.02 -2.91 -4.53
N TYR A 7 18.79 -1.92 -4.10
CA TYR A 7 18.60 -1.27 -2.82
C TYR A 7 17.24 -0.53 -2.74
N ILE A 8 16.92 0.30 -3.74
CA ILE A 8 15.61 0.98 -3.76
C ILE A 8 14.44 0.01 -3.95
N PHE A 9 14.65 -1.11 -4.66
CA PHE A 9 13.67 -2.18 -4.78
C PHE A 9 13.33 -2.77 -3.41
N LEU A 10 14.35 -3.15 -2.65
CA LEU A 10 14.16 -3.71 -1.30
C LEU A 10 13.54 -2.70 -0.34
N ILE A 11 13.97 -1.44 -0.36
CA ILE A 11 13.38 -0.37 0.46
C ILE A 11 11.90 -0.19 0.13
N SER A 12 11.53 -0.22 -1.15
CA SER A 12 10.14 -0.06 -1.59
C SER A 12 9.23 -1.21 -1.15
N MET A 13 9.79 -2.38 -0.85
CA MET A 13 9.04 -3.52 -0.31
C MET A 13 8.84 -3.45 1.21
N ILE A 14 9.60 -2.64 1.93
CA ILE A 14 9.51 -2.57 3.39
C ILE A 14 8.20 -1.88 3.79
N PRO A 15 7.39 -2.52 4.69
CA PRO A 15 6.21 -1.87 5.25
C PRO A 15 6.59 -0.52 5.89
N LEU A 16 5.73 0.48 5.77
CA LEU A 16 5.92 1.85 6.28
C LEU A 16 6.86 2.74 5.48
N ILE A 17 7.91 2.24 4.85
CA ILE A 17 8.82 3.02 4.00
C ILE A 17 8.25 3.09 2.60
N GLU A 18 8.03 1.94 1.99
CA GLU A 18 7.40 1.78 0.68
C GLU A 18 8.05 2.66 -0.41
N LEU A 19 7.34 2.87 -1.49
CA LEU A 19 7.71 3.79 -2.57
C LEU A 19 7.95 5.23 -2.07
N ARG A 20 7.29 5.64 -1.00
CA ARG A 20 7.40 7.01 -0.45
C ARG A 20 8.79 7.35 0.05
N GLY A 21 9.47 6.37 0.66
CA GLY A 21 10.87 6.52 1.05
C GLY A 21 11.83 6.15 -0.07
N ALA A 22 11.50 5.14 -0.87
CA ALA A 22 12.38 4.65 -1.93
C ALA A 22 12.60 5.69 -3.06
N VAL A 23 11.58 6.47 -3.43
CA VAL A 23 11.70 7.51 -4.47
C VAL A 23 12.65 8.62 -4.04
N PRO A 24 12.51 9.28 -2.88
CA PRO A 24 13.50 10.26 -2.41
C PRO A 24 14.91 9.69 -2.29
N VAL A 25 15.05 8.47 -1.73
CA VAL A 25 16.35 7.80 -1.60
C VAL A 25 17.01 7.59 -2.96
N SER A 26 16.24 7.23 -4.00
CA SER A 26 16.77 7.07 -5.35
C SER A 26 17.41 8.35 -5.88
N GLN A 27 16.84 9.52 -5.55
CA GLN A 27 17.35 10.83 -5.97
C GLN A 27 18.62 11.20 -5.22
N VAL A 28 18.67 10.96 -3.91
CA VAL A 28 19.91 11.12 -3.12
C VAL A 28 21.03 10.23 -3.63
N MET A 29 20.71 9.03 -4.13
CA MET A 29 21.67 8.12 -4.75
C MET A 29 22.09 8.52 -6.17
N GLY A 30 21.54 9.60 -6.73
CA GLY A 30 21.80 10.07 -8.09
C GLY A 30 21.28 9.15 -9.20
N LEU A 31 20.21 8.41 -8.94
CA LEU A 31 19.59 7.55 -9.95
C LEU A 31 18.62 8.35 -10.83
N PRO A 32 18.50 8.01 -12.12
CA PRO A 32 17.50 8.59 -13.01
C PRO A 32 16.09 8.37 -12.46
N ILE A 33 15.26 9.43 -12.40
CA ILE A 33 13.96 9.41 -11.73
C ILE A 33 12.98 8.42 -12.33
N VAL A 34 12.87 8.36 -13.68
CA VAL A 34 11.88 7.52 -14.35
C VAL A 34 12.13 6.02 -14.14
N PRO A 35 13.33 5.48 -14.38
CA PRO A 35 13.62 4.07 -14.07
C PRO A 35 13.45 3.75 -12.59
N SER A 36 13.87 4.65 -11.71
CA SER A 36 13.71 4.45 -10.26
C SER A 36 12.25 4.38 -9.86
N PHE A 37 11.42 5.24 -10.41
CA PHE A 37 9.97 5.26 -10.20
C PHE A 37 9.32 3.94 -10.62
N ILE A 38 9.66 3.43 -11.81
CA ILE A 38 9.13 2.15 -12.32
C ILE A 38 9.53 1.00 -11.38
N VAL A 39 10.80 0.95 -10.99
CA VAL A 39 11.32 -0.09 -10.07
C VAL A 39 10.59 -0.03 -8.72
N CYS A 40 10.40 1.17 -8.17
CA CYS A 40 9.69 1.34 -6.90
C CYS A 40 8.22 0.93 -6.98
N ILE A 41 7.52 1.23 -8.08
CA ILE A 41 6.13 0.79 -8.29
C ILE A 41 6.04 -0.73 -8.33
N ILE A 42 6.87 -1.39 -9.13
CA ILE A 42 6.88 -2.85 -9.24
C ILE A 42 7.15 -3.49 -7.88
N ALA A 43 8.17 -3.01 -7.18
CA ALA A 43 8.54 -3.51 -5.85
C ALA A 43 7.42 -3.32 -4.82
N ASN A 44 6.73 -2.18 -4.86
CA ASN A 44 5.65 -1.86 -3.93
C ASN A 44 4.37 -2.66 -4.21
N MET A 45 4.11 -3.00 -5.46
CA MET A 45 2.95 -3.81 -5.86
C MET A 45 3.14 -5.31 -5.66
N LEU A 46 4.37 -5.79 -5.62
CA LEU A 46 4.67 -7.21 -5.52
C LEU A 46 4.10 -7.88 -4.25
N PRO A 47 4.18 -7.26 -3.05
CA PRO A 47 3.59 -7.84 -1.85
C PRO A 47 2.05 -7.73 -1.79
N VAL A 48 1.42 -6.85 -2.55
CA VAL A 48 -0.03 -6.57 -2.46
C VAL A 48 -0.90 -7.82 -2.59
N PRO A 49 -0.77 -8.67 -3.63
CA PRO A 49 -1.56 -9.89 -3.73
C PRO A 49 -1.32 -10.85 -2.57
N ILE A 50 -0.07 -10.94 -2.12
CA ILE A 50 0.35 -11.82 -1.03
C ILE A 50 -0.29 -11.34 0.28
N ILE A 51 -0.22 -10.04 0.57
CA ILE A 51 -0.81 -9.44 1.77
C ILE A 51 -2.32 -9.66 1.77
N TYR A 52 -3.00 -9.39 0.66
CA TYR A 52 -4.44 -9.56 0.56
C TYR A 52 -4.88 -10.99 0.88
N LEU A 53 -4.26 -11.96 0.22
CA LEU A 53 -4.62 -13.37 0.38
C LEU A 53 -4.18 -13.92 1.74
N PHE A 54 -3.03 -13.51 2.23
CA PHE A 54 -2.44 -14.02 3.46
C PHE A 54 -3.07 -13.39 4.70
N ALA A 55 -3.36 -12.08 4.69
CA ALA A 55 -3.98 -11.38 5.81
C ALA A 55 -5.32 -12.03 6.18
N ARG A 56 -6.15 -12.34 5.19
CA ARG A 56 -7.43 -13.00 5.44
C ARG A 56 -7.25 -14.40 6.01
N LYS A 57 -6.29 -15.19 5.50
CA LYS A 57 -5.96 -16.52 6.05
C LYS A 57 -5.45 -16.44 7.49
N VAL A 58 -4.61 -15.46 7.80
CA VAL A 58 -4.09 -15.22 9.16
C VAL A 58 -5.22 -14.80 10.10
N LEU A 59 -6.13 -13.94 9.66
CA LEU A 59 -7.30 -13.53 10.46
C LEU A 59 -8.21 -14.71 10.77
N ILE A 60 -8.52 -15.55 9.78
CA ILE A 60 -9.34 -16.77 9.96
C ILE A 60 -8.64 -17.75 10.88
N TRP A 61 -7.36 -18.00 10.66
CA TRP A 61 -6.57 -18.89 11.51
C TRP A 61 -6.46 -18.38 12.95
N GLY A 62 -6.27 -17.07 13.13
CA GLY A 62 -6.17 -16.44 14.44
C GLY A 62 -7.50 -16.44 15.21
N ALA A 63 -8.64 -16.39 14.51
CA ALA A 63 -9.97 -16.45 15.12
C ALA A 63 -10.23 -17.74 15.90
N ASP A 64 -9.59 -18.86 15.48
CA ASP A 64 -9.72 -20.17 16.13
C ASP A 64 -8.81 -20.34 17.36
N LYS A 65 -7.99 -19.34 17.70
CA LYS A 65 -7.05 -19.42 18.83
C LYS A 65 -7.68 -18.98 20.15
N PRO A 66 -7.43 -19.68 21.30
CA PRO A 66 -8.12 -19.40 22.57
C PRO A 66 -7.74 -18.08 23.21
N ILE A 67 -6.54 -17.52 22.97
CA ILE A 67 -6.05 -16.29 23.61
C ILE A 67 -6.32 -15.06 22.73
N ILE A 68 -6.05 -15.15 21.43
CA ILE A 68 -6.14 -14.04 20.46
C ILE A 68 -7.36 -14.13 19.55
N GLY A 69 -8.09 -15.25 19.60
CA GLY A 69 -9.25 -15.51 18.75
C GLY A 69 -10.35 -14.45 18.87
N TRP A 70 -10.58 -13.92 20.07
CA TRP A 70 -11.53 -12.84 20.28
C TRP A 70 -11.19 -11.59 19.44
N PHE A 71 -9.94 -11.18 19.46
CA PHE A 71 -9.49 -10.00 18.69
C PHE A 71 -9.62 -10.23 17.17
N PHE A 72 -9.19 -11.39 16.70
CA PHE A 72 -9.27 -11.72 15.27
C PHE A 72 -10.72 -11.89 14.81
N SER A 73 -11.57 -12.55 15.60
CA SER A 73 -13.00 -12.67 15.32
C SER A 73 -13.71 -11.32 15.30
N PHE A 74 -13.37 -10.44 16.22
CA PHE A 74 -13.87 -9.07 16.25
C PHE A 74 -13.46 -8.29 14.99
N CYS A 75 -12.20 -8.39 14.55
CA CYS A 75 -11.72 -7.75 13.32
C CYS A 75 -12.45 -8.28 12.08
N LEU A 76 -12.64 -9.60 11.97
CA LEU A 76 -13.37 -10.21 10.86
C LEU A 76 -14.83 -9.75 10.82
N GLU A 77 -15.54 -9.85 11.95
CA GLU A 77 -16.96 -9.48 12.02
C GLU A 77 -17.20 -8.01 11.74
N LYS A 78 -16.41 -7.13 12.37
CA LYS A 78 -16.50 -5.68 12.14
C LYS A 78 -16.07 -5.28 10.75
N GLY A 79 -15.02 -5.91 10.21
CA GLY A 79 -14.54 -5.68 8.86
C GLY A 79 -15.59 -6.06 7.81
N GLU A 80 -16.17 -7.25 7.91
CA GLU A 80 -17.21 -7.71 6.99
C GLU A 80 -18.47 -6.86 7.06
N LYS A 81 -18.97 -6.56 8.28
CA LYS A 81 -20.14 -5.69 8.45
C LYS A 81 -19.89 -4.27 7.96
N GLY A 82 -18.72 -3.71 8.28
CA GLY A 82 -18.31 -2.38 7.84
C GLY A 82 -18.16 -2.31 6.31
N GLY A 83 -17.52 -3.30 5.71
CA GLY A 83 -17.32 -3.42 4.28
C GLY A 83 -18.64 -3.53 3.51
N LYS A 84 -19.54 -4.41 3.96
CA LYS A 84 -20.88 -4.55 3.35
C LYS A 84 -21.71 -3.27 3.44
N LYS A 85 -21.69 -2.59 4.59
CA LYS A 85 -22.39 -1.29 4.76
C LYS A 85 -21.81 -0.20 3.87
N LEU A 86 -20.49 -0.13 3.76
CA LEU A 86 -19.82 0.83 2.91
C LEU A 86 -20.04 0.55 1.42
N GLN A 87 -20.01 -0.71 1.00
CA GLN A 87 -20.32 -1.12 -0.36
C GLN A 87 -21.77 -0.81 -0.73
N ALA A 88 -22.72 -1.07 0.18
CA ALA A 88 -24.14 -0.80 -0.04
C ALA A 88 -24.44 0.70 -0.12
N LYS A 89 -23.78 1.54 0.68
CA LYS A 89 -24.01 3.00 0.72
C LYS A 89 -23.19 3.78 -0.29
N ALA A 90 -21.95 3.35 -0.53
CA ALA A 90 -20.97 4.13 -1.27
C ALA A 90 -20.74 3.63 -2.70
N GLY A 91 -21.22 2.43 -3.08
CA GLY A 91 -20.96 1.84 -4.39
C GLY A 91 -19.47 1.86 -4.74
N ARG A 92 -19.08 2.68 -5.73
CA ARG A 92 -17.68 2.90 -6.11
C ARG A 92 -16.88 3.72 -5.09
N GLY A 93 -17.52 4.26 -4.06
CA GLY A 93 -16.88 5.12 -3.05
C GLY A 93 -15.81 4.40 -2.24
N LEU A 94 -15.97 3.11 -1.99
CA LEU A 94 -14.94 2.33 -1.28
C LEU A 94 -13.66 2.16 -2.12
N PHE A 95 -13.81 2.00 -3.43
CA PHE A 95 -12.67 1.98 -4.37
C PHE A 95 -11.91 3.32 -4.35
N VAL A 96 -12.62 4.43 -4.46
CA VAL A 96 -12.03 5.78 -4.43
C VAL A 96 -11.41 6.07 -3.06
N ALA A 97 -12.07 5.68 -1.97
CA ALA A 97 -11.55 5.84 -0.62
C ALA A 97 -10.24 5.08 -0.43
N LEU A 98 -10.14 3.84 -0.91
CA LEU A 98 -8.91 3.05 -0.86
C LEU A 98 -7.81 3.67 -1.73
N LEU A 99 -8.14 4.10 -2.94
CA LEU A 99 -7.22 4.77 -3.85
C LEU A 99 -6.62 6.01 -3.20
N LEU A 100 -7.44 6.86 -2.60
CA LEU A 100 -6.99 8.09 -1.92
C LEU A 100 -6.21 7.77 -0.65
N PHE A 101 -6.63 6.77 0.11
CA PHE A 101 -5.91 6.31 1.32
C PHE A 101 -4.49 5.86 0.99
N VAL A 102 -4.32 5.14 -0.11
CA VAL A 102 -3.00 4.71 -0.59
C VAL A 102 -2.28 5.87 -1.30
N GLY A 103 -2.99 6.70 -2.04
CA GLY A 103 -2.42 7.73 -2.90
C GLY A 103 -1.93 8.97 -2.17
N ILE A 104 -2.54 9.33 -1.04
CA ILE A 104 -2.11 10.49 -0.25
C ILE A 104 -0.94 10.04 0.64
N PRO A 105 0.27 10.63 0.49
CA PRO A 105 1.46 10.17 1.20
C PRO A 105 1.48 10.67 2.66
N LEU A 106 0.62 10.12 3.50
CA LEU A 106 0.59 10.36 4.94
C LEU A 106 1.24 9.20 5.70
N PRO A 107 1.81 9.45 6.90
CA PRO A 107 2.32 8.38 7.75
C PRO A 107 1.23 7.35 8.09
N GLY A 108 1.55 6.08 7.98
CA GLY A 108 0.61 4.99 8.29
C GLY A 108 -0.42 4.66 7.21
N THR A 109 -0.46 5.40 6.11
CA THR A 109 -1.21 5.04 4.91
C THR A 109 -0.29 4.36 3.90
N GLY A 110 -0.80 3.63 2.93
CA GLY A 110 0.05 3.03 1.89
C GLY A 110 -0.49 1.73 1.34
N ALA A 111 0.29 1.07 0.49
CA ALA A 111 -0.10 -0.17 -0.16
C ALA A 111 -0.27 -1.32 0.84
N TRP A 112 0.60 -1.43 1.83
CA TRP A 112 0.51 -2.45 2.88
C TRP A 112 -0.74 -2.28 3.74
N THR A 113 -0.90 -1.12 4.36
CA THR A 113 -2.04 -0.83 5.25
C THR A 113 -3.36 -0.76 4.48
N GLY A 114 -3.36 -0.20 3.28
CA GLY A 114 -4.53 -0.16 2.40
C GLY A 114 -5.00 -1.54 1.98
N THR A 115 -4.07 -2.43 1.62
CA THR A 115 -4.39 -3.82 1.25
C THR A 115 -4.90 -4.62 2.46
N LEU A 116 -4.30 -4.43 3.64
CA LEU A 116 -4.79 -5.02 4.88
C LEU A 116 -6.22 -4.56 5.19
N ALA A 117 -6.48 -3.26 5.11
CA ALA A 117 -7.80 -2.70 5.34
C ALA A 117 -8.83 -3.26 4.33
N ALA A 118 -8.48 -3.32 3.05
CA ALA A 118 -9.34 -3.85 2.01
C ALA A 118 -9.66 -5.34 2.23
N SER A 119 -8.68 -6.12 2.69
CA SER A 119 -8.87 -7.53 3.03
C SER A 119 -9.81 -7.71 4.23
N ILE A 120 -9.68 -6.88 5.26
CA ILE A 120 -10.55 -6.89 6.44
C ILE A 120 -11.98 -6.47 6.05
N LEU A 121 -12.13 -5.46 5.21
CA LEU A 121 -13.41 -4.97 4.72
C LEU A 121 -14.07 -5.86 3.67
N ASP A 122 -13.44 -6.96 3.33
CA ASP A 122 -13.93 -7.93 2.33
C ASP A 122 -14.17 -7.34 0.93
N MET A 123 -13.33 -6.37 0.55
CA MET A 123 -13.32 -5.87 -0.83
C MET A 123 -12.88 -6.98 -1.78
N ASP A 124 -13.41 -7.00 -2.99
CA ASP A 124 -12.96 -7.97 -3.98
C ASP A 124 -11.49 -7.74 -4.40
N PHE A 125 -10.82 -8.83 -4.73
CA PHE A 125 -9.39 -8.83 -5.05
C PHE A 125 -9.04 -7.90 -6.21
N LYS A 126 -9.82 -7.95 -7.30
CA LYS A 126 -9.56 -7.14 -8.50
C LYS A 126 -9.68 -5.64 -8.22
N SER A 127 -10.76 -5.23 -7.54
CA SER A 127 -10.95 -3.83 -7.15
C SER A 127 -9.88 -3.37 -6.17
N THR A 128 -9.48 -4.21 -5.23
CA THR A 128 -8.40 -3.89 -4.28
C THR A 128 -7.08 -3.66 -5.01
N VAL A 129 -6.66 -4.58 -5.87
CA VAL A 129 -5.40 -4.45 -6.62
C VAL A 129 -5.42 -3.22 -7.53
N ALA A 130 -6.54 -2.96 -8.22
CA ALA A 130 -6.69 -1.80 -9.09
C ALA A 130 -6.64 -0.48 -8.30
N ALA A 131 -7.36 -0.38 -7.18
CA ALA A 131 -7.37 0.82 -6.34
C ALA A 131 -6.00 1.09 -5.71
N VAL A 132 -5.33 0.04 -5.22
CA VAL A 132 -3.98 0.15 -4.65
C VAL A 132 -2.97 0.54 -5.73
N MET A 133 -3.03 -0.04 -6.93
CA MET A 133 -2.16 0.32 -8.04
C MET A 133 -2.29 1.81 -8.42
N LEU A 134 -3.52 2.28 -8.58
CA LEU A 134 -3.77 3.70 -8.89
C LEU A 134 -3.33 4.61 -7.73
N GLY A 135 -3.56 4.18 -6.50
CA GLY A 135 -3.08 4.89 -5.30
C GLY A 135 -1.54 4.96 -5.25
N VAL A 136 -0.86 3.86 -5.52
CA VAL A 136 0.62 3.80 -5.58
C VAL A 136 1.17 4.71 -6.68
N LEU A 137 0.53 4.72 -7.86
CA LEU A 137 0.88 5.65 -8.94
C LEU A 137 0.72 7.11 -8.52
N LEU A 138 -0.39 7.45 -7.88
CA LEU A 138 -0.66 8.80 -7.38
C LEU A 138 0.36 9.20 -6.31
N ALA A 139 0.60 8.36 -5.31
CA ALA A 139 1.60 8.59 -4.27
C ALA A 139 2.99 8.77 -4.86
N GLY A 140 3.34 7.94 -5.83
CA GLY A 140 4.63 7.99 -6.51
C GLY A 140 4.82 9.28 -7.31
N MET A 141 3.80 9.75 -8.02
CA MET A 141 3.83 11.04 -8.71
C MET A 141 4.03 12.22 -7.73
N ILE A 142 3.30 12.21 -6.62
CA ILE A 142 3.46 13.23 -5.57
C ILE A 142 4.88 13.19 -5.00
N MET A 143 5.39 12.01 -4.66
CA MET A 143 6.74 11.86 -4.11
C MET A 143 7.83 12.20 -5.11
N MET A 144 7.60 11.97 -6.39
CA MET A 144 8.51 12.38 -7.47
C MET A 144 8.63 13.91 -7.54
N ILE A 145 7.49 14.60 -7.52
CA ILE A 145 7.45 16.08 -7.53
C ILE A 145 8.13 16.63 -6.29
N VAL A 146 7.80 16.11 -5.10
CA VAL A 146 8.39 16.54 -3.82
C VAL A 146 9.91 16.29 -3.81
N SER A 147 10.36 15.16 -4.31
CA SER A 147 11.78 14.80 -4.34
C SER A 147 12.58 15.73 -5.28
N LEU A 148 12.03 16.03 -6.47
CA LEU A 148 12.67 16.94 -7.40
C LEU A 148 12.71 18.37 -6.85
N ALA A 149 11.62 18.84 -6.24
CA ALA A 149 11.56 20.15 -5.58
C ALA A 149 12.56 20.22 -4.41
N GLY A 150 12.64 19.18 -3.60
CA GLY A 150 13.59 19.10 -2.48
C GLY A 150 15.04 19.16 -2.95
N VAL A 151 15.41 18.40 -3.96
CA VAL A 151 16.76 18.42 -4.53
C VAL A 151 17.11 19.81 -5.08
N SER A 152 16.17 20.50 -5.74
CA SER A 152 16.39 21.83 -6.29
C SER A 152 16.52 22.95 -5.23
N ILE A 153 16.05 22.69 -3.99
CA ILE A 153 16.19 23.66 -2.88
C ILE A 153 17.53 23.50 -2.15
N PHE A 154 18.06 22.26 -2.10
CA PHE A 154 19.27 21.94 -1.35
C PHE A 154 20.56 21.88 -2.22
N LEU A 155 20.45 21.96 -3.53
CA LEU A 155 21.57 22.08 -4.48
C LEU A 155 21.56 23.42 -5.21
#